data_f8c9042c0518c96c2e56e79e5984f4c3
#
_entry.id   f8c9042c0518c96c2e56e79e5984f4c3
#
_cell.length_a   1.000
_cell.length_b   1.000
_cell.length_c   1.000
_cell.angle_alpha   90.00
_cell.angle_beta   90.00
_cell.angle_gamma   90.00
#
_symmetry.space_group_name_H-M   'P 1'
#
loop_
_entity.id
_entity.type
_entity.pdbx_description
1 polymer ?
#
loop_
_entity_poly.entity_id
_entity_poly.type
_entity_poly.pdbx_seq_one_letter_code
_entity_poly.pdbx_strand_id
1 'polypeptide(L)'
;MEQRLTLITLGVLDLKRSARFYLEGLGWEATQDSSEYIIFIKMNGFFLSLYPHDELASDATVQENRSSFRGFTLAYNVSYRSQVDEVLDFAKKAGAKIIKPGQIAKWGGYSGYFSDPDGFLWEVAYGTSMDP
;
A
#
# COMPACT_ATOMS: atom_id res chain seq x y z
N MET A 1 -23.43 7.00 -11.59
CA MET A 1 -22.43 6.85 -10.51
C MET A 1 -21.26 7.78 -10.83
N GLU A 2 -20.84 8.62 -9.89
CA GLU A 2 -19.71 9.52 -10.09
C GLU A 2 -18.39 8.74 -10.15
N GLN A 3 -17.43 9.27 -10.91
CA GLN A 3 -16.10 8.66 -11.06
C GLN A 3 -15.21 9.11 -9.89
N ARG A 4 -15.38 8.46 -8.74
CA ARG A 4 -14.62 8.77 -7.51
C ARG A 4 -14.48 7.55 -6.63
N LEU A 5 -13.42 7.55 -5.82
CA LEU A 5 -13.12 6.52 -4.83
C LEU A 5 -13.00 7.18 -3.46
N THR A 6 -13.69 6.67 -2.46
CA THR A 6 -13.62 7.21 -1.10
C THR A 6 -12.48 6.57 -0.31
N LEU A 7 -12.40 5.24 -0.32
CA LEU A 7 -11.34 4.55 0.39
C LEU A 7 -11.03 3.18 -0.21
N ILE A 8 -9.82 2.71 0.06
CA ILE A 8 -9.39 1.35 -0.20
C ILE A 8 -9.16 0.70 1.16
N THR A 9 -9.80 -0.45 1.41
CA THR A 9 -9.57 -1.22 2.64
C THR A 9 -8.72 -2.43 2.33
N LEU A 10 -7.61 -2.58 3.05
CA LEU A 10 -6.73 -3.73 2.98
C LEU A 10 -7.08 -4.69 4.12
N GLY A 11 -7.41 -5.92 3.78
CA GLY A 11 -7.61 -6.98 4.77
C GLY A 11 -6.27 -7.51 5.26
N VAL A 12 -5.98 -7.32 6.55
CA VAL A 12 -4.67 -7.64 7.14
C VAL A 12 -4.80 -8.75 8.17
N LEU A 13 -3.75 -9.57 8.32
CA LEU A 13 -3.76 -10.69 9.26
C LEU A 13 -3.59 -10.24 10.69
N ASP A 14 -2.74 -9.24 10.91
CA ASP A 14 -2.39 -8.70 12.21
C ASP A 14 -2.41 -7.19 12.12
N LEU A 15 -3.48 -6.58 12.65
CA LEU A 15 -3.68 -5.13 12.55
C LEU A 15 -2.54 -4.36 13.23
N LYS A 16 -2.02 -4.84 14.37
CA LYS A 16 -0.90 -4.20 15.07
C LYS A 16 0.37 -4.23 14.24
N ARG A 17 0.66 -5.36 13.61
CA ARG A 17 1.83 -5.50 12.73
C ARG A 17 1.71 -4.56 11.52
N SER A 18 0.55 -4.54 10.89
CA SER A 18 0.28 -3.68 9.75
C SER A 18 0.36 -2.20 10.13
N ALA A 19 -0.22 -1.82 11.27
CA ALA A 19 -0.14 -0.47 11.81
C ALA A 19 1.31 -0.04 12.07
N ARG A 20 2.13 -0.91 12.66
CA ARG A 20 3.56 -0.62 12.85
C ARG A 20 4.26 -0.32 11.52
N PHE A 21 3.99 -1.11 10.50
CA PHE A 21 4.61 -0.88 9.20
C PHE A 21 4.23 0.48 8.64
N TYR A 22 2.93 0.78 8.53
CA TYR A 22 2.48 2.01 7.89
C TYR A 22 2.70 3.26 8.74
N LEU A 23 2.48 3.18 10.06
CA LEU A 23 2.56 4.35 10.93
C LEU A 23 3.98 4.59 11.45
N GLU A 24 4.60 3.60 12.08
CA GLU A 24 5.96 3.75 12.60
C GLU A 24 7.00 3.61 11.48
N GLY A 25 6.85 2.60 10.63
CA GLY A 25 7.80 2.30 9.57
C GLY A 25 7.82 3.36 8.49
N LEU A 26 6.69 3.60 7.83
CA LEU A 26 6.60 4.60 6.76
C LEU A 26 6.42 6.03 7.30
N GLY A 27 6.01 6.19 8.55
CA GLY A 27 5.81 7.49 9.17
C GLY A 27 4.47 8.14 8.82
N TRP A 28 3.50 7.37 8.38
CA TRP A 28 2.16 7.89 8.09
C TRP A 28 1.34 8.02 9.38
N GLU A 29 0.27 8.80 9.35
CA GLU A 29 -0.53 9.10 10.52
C GLU A 29 -1.93 8.51 10.39
N ALA A 30 -2.41 7.89 11.49
CA ALA A 30 -3.78 7.45 11.60
C ALA A 30 -4.69 8.66 11.87
N THR A 31 -5.90 8.62 11.29
CA THR A 31 -6.92 9.65 11.57
C THR A 31 -7.55 9.44 12.94
N GLN A 32 -8.27 10.46 13.44
CA GLN A 32 -8.97 10.39 14.72
C GLN A 32 -10.08 9.33 14.75
N ASP A 33 -10.61 8.96 13.60
CA ASP A 33 -11.63 7.92 13.48
C ASP A 33 -11.08 6.52 13.65
N SER A 34 -9.76 6.38 13.69
CA SER A 34 -9.08 5.10 13.88
C SER A 34 -9.29 4.58 15.30
N SER A 35 -9.26 3.26 15.45
CA SER A 35 -9.42 2.58 16.75
C SER A 35 -8.50 1.36 16.81
N GLU A 36 -8.62 0.56 17.87
CA GLU A 36 -7.92 -0.72 17.97
C GLU A 36 -8.45 -1.77 16.98
N TYR A 37 -9.59 -1.51 16.32
CA TYR A 37 -10.25 -2.44 15.39
C TYR A 37 -10.04 -2.08 13.93
N ILE A 38 -9.80 -0.80 13.61
CA ILE A 38 -9.62 -0.33 12.25
C ILE A 38 -8.74 0.91 12.23
N ILE A 39 -7.84 0.98 11.25
CA ILE A 39 -6.95 2.14 11.04
C ILE A 39 -7.37 2.83 9.76
N PHE A 40 -7.51 4.15 9.80
CA PHE A 40 -7.72 4.99 8.62
C PHE A 40 -6.53 5.92 8.44
N ILE A 41 -6.02 6.01 7.23
CA ILE A 41 -4.91 6.88 6.84
C ILE A 41 -5.41 7.77 5.70
N LYS A 42 -5.34 9.09 5.89
CA LYS A 42 -5.76 10.02 4.85
C LYS A 42 -4.71 10.12 3.75
N MET A 43 -5.12 9.80 2.53
CA MET A 43 -4.29 9.90 1.35
C MET A 43 -4.70 11.13 0.51
N ASN A 44 -4.13 11.30 -0.65
CA ASN A 44 -4.47 12.39 -1.57
C ASN A 44 -5.80 12.08 -2.29
N GLY A 45 -6.90 12.59 -1.74
CA GLY A 45 -8.22 12.45 -2.34
C GLY A 45 -8.98 11.17 -1.99
N PHE A 46 -8.43 10.30 -1.16
CA PHE A 46 -9.09 9.09 -0.66
C PHE A 46 -8.45 8.65 0.67
N PHE A 47 -8.95 7.57 1.25
CA PHE A 47 -8.39 7.00 2.48
C PHE A 47 -7.86 5.59 2.20
N LEU A 48 -6.79 5.23 2.89
CA LEU A 48 -6.36 3.85 3.01
C LEU A 48 -6.80 3.34 4.38
N SER A 49 -7.46 2.21 4.42
CA SER A 49 -7.93 1.62 5.66
C SER A 49 -7.33 0.23 5.85
N LEU A 50 -6.97 -0.09 7.10
CA LEU A 50 -6.46 -1.39 7.50
C LEU A 50 -7.49 -2.04 8.41
N TYR A 51 -7.94 -3.24 8.05
CA TYR A 51 -8.99 -3.96 8.77
C TYR A 51 -8.66 -5.44 8.80
N PRO A 52 -9.00 -6.19 9.88
CA PRO A 52 -8.73 -7.62 9.91
C PRO A 52 -9.33 -8.35 8.71
N HIS A 53 -8.54 -9.20 8.09
CA HIS A 53 -8.91 -9.88 6.84
C HIS A 53 -10.21 -10.68 6.96
N ASP A 54 -10.36 -11.44 8.05
CA ASP A 54 -11.56 -12.24 8.33
C ASP A 54 -12.80 -11.37 8.54
N GLU A 55 -12.64 -10.25 9.27
CA GLU A 55 -13.72 -9.30 9.50
C GLU A 55 -14.15 -8.61 8.22
N LEU A 56 -13.20 -8.27 7.34
CA LEU A 56 -13.49 -7.67 6.05
C LEU A 56 -14.25 -8.64 5.15
N ALA A 57 -13.83 -9.90 5.09
CA ALA A 57 -14.51 -10.93 4.32
C ALA A 57 -15.93 -11.16 4.84
N SER A 58 -16.08 -11.21 6.16
CA SER A 58 -17.39 -11.36 6.81
C SER A 58 -18.32 -10.18 6.52
N ASP A 59 -17.80 -8.97 6.62
CA ASP A 59 -18.58 -7.75 6.31
C ASP A 59 -19.05 -7.73 4.86
N ALA A 60 -18.20 -8.18 3.94
CA ALA A 60 -18.53 -8.28 2.51
C ALA A 60 -19.36 -9.54 2.15
N THR A 61 -19.60 -10.42 3.10
CA THR A 61 -20.34 -11.68 2.93
C THR A 61 -19.70 -12.61 1.89
N VAL A 62 -18.35 -12.68 1.89
CA VAL A 62 -17.60 -13.56 1.00
C VAL A 62 -16.71 -14.48 1.81
N GLN A 63 -16.28 -15.59 1.18
CA GLN A 63 -15.33 -16.48 1.82
C GLN A 63 -13.96 -15.86 1.93
N GLU A 64 -13.33 -16.05 3.08
CA GLU A 64 -11.94 -15.68 3.30
C GLU A 64 -11.04 -16.59 2.47
N ASN A 65 -10.42 -16.03 1.43
CA ASN A 65 -9.49 -16.75 0.57
C ASN A 65 -8.26 -15.89 0.35
N ARG A 66 -7.07 -16.46 0.62
CA ARG A 66 -5.78 -15.77 0.52
C ARG A 66 -4.94 -16.39 -0.58
N SER A 67 -5.34 -16.13 -1.81
CA SER A 67 -4.48 -16.47 -2.94
C SER A 67 -3.26 -15.54 -2.98
N SER A 68 -2.20 -15.96 -3.68
CA SER A 68 -0.93 -15.24 -3.69
C SER A 68 -1.01 -13.85 -4.31
N PHE A 69 -1.67 -13.71 -5.46
CA PHE A 69 -1.86 -12.42 -6.13
C PHE A 69 -3.35 -12.06 -6.17
N ARG A 70 -3.68 -10.87 -5.68
CA ARG A 70 -5.06 -10.43 -5.50
C ARG A 70 -5.59 -9.56 -6.64
N GLY A 71 -4.83 -9.45 -7.73
CA GLY A 71 -5.29 -8.80 -8.95
C GLY A 71 -5.19 -7.28 -8.95
N PHE A 72 -4.47 -6.67 -8.00
CA PHE A 72 -4.22 -5.22 -8.00
C PHE A 72 -2.88 -4.90 -7.37
N THR A 73 -2.39 -3.72 -7.68
CA THR A 73 -1.25 -3.11 -7.01
C THR A 73 -1.59 -1.66 -6.65
N LEU A 74 -0.91 -1.15 -5.65
CA LEU A 74 -0.95 0.26 -5.28
C LEU A 74 0.30 0.92 -5.85
N ALA A 75 0.23 2.20 -6.19
CA ALA A 75 1.37 2.91 -6.77
C ALA A 75 1.71 4.14 -5.97
N TYR A 76 3.01 4.37 -5.81
CA TYR A 76 3.59 5.56 -5.20
C TYR A 76 4.53 6.18 -6.24
N ASN A 77 4.08 7.25 -6.88
CA ASN A 77 4.87 7.93 -7.89
C ASN A 77 5.82 8.93 -7.23
N VAL A 78 6.98 9.09 -7.83
CA VAL A 78 8.03 10.01 -7.35
C VAL A 78 8.41 10.98 -8.46
N SER A 79 8.99 12.12 -8.05
CA SER A 79 9.35 13.22 -8.97
C SER A 79 10.71 13.03 -9.64
N TYR A 80 11.59 12.21 -9.07
CA TYR A 80 12.94 12.00 -9.58
C TYR A 80 13.27 10.50 -9.60
N ARG A 81 14.02 10.09 -10.60
CA ARG A 81 14.42 8.68 -10.78
C ARG A 81 15.13 8.11 -9.53
N SER A 82 16.04 8.88 -8.94
CA SER A 82 16.78 8.45 -7.75
C SER A 82 15.88 8.14 -6.56
N GLN A 83 14.72 8.77 -6.48
CA GLN A 83 13.78 8.54 -5.39
C GLN A 83 13.14 7.15 -5.41
N VAL A 84 13.11 6.47 -6.56
CA VAL A 84 12.61 5.09 -6.63
C VAL A 84 13.44 4.19 -5.70
N ASP A 85 14.76 4.19 -5.87
CA ASP A 85 15.64 3.37 -5.05
C ASP A 85 15.64 3.81 -3.59
N GLU A 86 15.57 5.13 -3.34
CA GLU A 86 15.50 5.69 -1.98
C GLU A 86 14.23 5.21 -1.25
N VAL A 87 13.08 5.26 -1.91
CA VAL A 87 11.80 4.84 -1.33
C VAL A 87 11.79 3.33 -1.10
N LEU A 88 12.30 2.54 -2.05
CA LEU A 88 12.40 1.09 -1.87
C LEU A 88 13.28 0.73 -0.66
N ASP A 89 14.42 1.39 -0.51
CA ASP A 89 15.30 1.19 0.63
C ASP A 89 14.64 1.60 1.96
N PHE A 90 13.95 2.73 1.94
CA PHE A 90 13.18 3.21 3.10
C PHE A 90 12.10 2.21 3.51
N ALA A 91 11.33 1.71 2.55
CA ALA A 91 10.29 0.71 2.80
C ALA A 91 10.88 -0.60 3.35
N LYS A 92 12.02 -1.03 2.82
CA LYS A 92 12.73 -2.23 3.31
C LYS A 92 13.11 -2.07 4.78
N LYS A 93 13.65 -0.92 5.17
CA LYS A 93 13.99 -0.64 6.57
C LYS A 93 12.76 -0.60 7.47
N ALA A 94 11.60 -0.23 6.93
CA ALA A 94 10.32 -0.23 7.63
C ALA A 94 9.73 -1.64 7.80
N GLY A 95 10.27 -2.65 7.12
CA GLY A 95 9.81 -4.03 7.22
C GLY A 95 9.21 -4.60 5.93
N ALA A 96 9.27 -3.86 4.82
CA ALA A 96 8.81 -4.35 3.52
C ALA A 96 9.77 -5.38 2.94
N LYS A 97 9.23 -6.23 2.08
CA LYS A 97 10.02 -7.12 1.23
C LYS A 97 10.18 -6.49 -0.14
N ILE A 98 11.40 -6.40 -0.66
CA ILE A 98 11.63 -5.94 -2.03
C ILE A 98 11.29 -7.08 -2.97
N ILE A 99 10.27 -6.87 -3.77
CA ILE A 99 9.80 -7.86 -4.76
C ILE A 99 10.56 -7.68 -6.07
N LYS A 100 10.77 -6.43 -6.46
CA LYS A 100 11.48 -6.09 -7.70
C LYS A 100 12.29 -4.84 -7.46
N PRO A 101 13.63 -4.89 -7.58
CA PRO A 101 14.44 -3.69 -7.40
C PRO A 101 14.16 -2.66 -8.49
N GLY A 102 14.54 -1.41 -8.26
CA GLY A 102 14.41 -0.34 -9.26
C GLY A 102 15.13 -0.71 -10.54
N GLN A 103 14.44 -0.56 -11.67
CA GLN A 103 14.97 -0.86 -12.99
C GLN A 103 14.18 -0.11 -14.08
N ILE A 104 14.75 -0.04 -15.25
CA ILE A 104 14.07 0.53 -16.42
C ILE A 104 12.83 -0.32 -16.71
N ALA A 105 11.67 0.33 -16.76
CA ALA A 105 10.39 -0.33 -17.00
C ALA A 105 10.12 -0.46 -18.51
N LYS A 106 9.32 -1.47 -18.88
CA LYS A 106 8.94 -1.70 -20.29
C LYS A 106 8.25 -0.50 -20.92
N TRP A 107 7.54 0.30 -20.12
CA TRP A 107 6.83 1.49 -20.58
C TRP A 107 7.71 2.75 -20.66
N GLY A 108 9.02 2.63 -20.39
CA GLY A 108 10.01 3.68 -20.58
C GLY A 108 10.45 4.44 -19.34
N GLY A 109 9.77 4.28 -18.20
CA GLY A 109 10.15 4.88 -16.95
C GLY A 109 11.09 4.00 -16.13
N TYR A 110 11.17 4.30 -14.84
CA TYR A 110 11.97 3.56 -13.88
C TYR A 110 11.09 3.19 -12.68
N SER A 111 11.02 1.92 -12.32
CA SER A 111 10.15 1.47 -11.24
C SER A 111 10.67 0.22 -10.55
N GLY A 112 10.17 -0.01 -9.35
CA GLY A 112 10.35 -1.23 -8.60
C GLY A 112 9.13 -1.51 -7.74
N TYR A 113 9.14 -2.63 -7.02
CA TYR A 113 8.01 -3.05 -6.18
C TYR A 113 8.49 -3.49 -4.81
N PHE A 114 7.72 -3.14 -3.80
CA PHE A 114 7.82 -3.77 -2.48
C PHE A 114 6.47 -4.36 -2.09
N SER A 115 6.48 -5.33 -1.18
CA SER A 115 5.25 -5.78 -0.53
C SER A 115 5.25 -5.35 0.92
N ASP A 116 4.05 -5.03 1.42
CA ASP A 116 3.83 -4.79 2.84
C ASP A 116 3.84 -6.12 3.62
N PRO A 117 3.69 -6.12 4.96
CA PRO A 117 3.71 -7.35 5.75
C PRO A 117 2.67 -8.40 5.36
N ASP A 118 1.59 -8.01 4.71
CA ASP A 118 0.51 -8.88 4.25
C ASP A 118 0.62 -9.27 2.78
N GLY A 119 1.68 -8.86 2.11
CA GLY A 119 1.91 -9.18 0.70
C GLY A 119 1.22 -8.24 -0.28
N PHE A 120 0.63 -7.14 0.18
CA PHE A 120 0.10 -6.14 -0.72
C PHE A 120 1.23 -5.43 -1.46
N LEU A 121 1.10 -5.36 -2.78
CA LEU A 121 2.16 -4.87 -3.66
C LEU A 121 2.05 -3.38 -3.87
N TRP A 122 3.18 -2.70 -3.71
CA TRP A 122 3.35 -1.28 -3.97
C TRP A 122 4.37 -1.09 -5.08
N GLU A 123 3.95 -0.42 -6.14
CA GLU A 123 4.86 0.06 -7.18
C GLU A 123 5.40 1.43 -6.79
N VAL A 124 6.71 1.61 -6.89
CA VAL A 124 7.36 2.92 -6.76
C VAL A 124 7.85 3.30 -8.15
N ALA A 125 7.32 4.39 -8.72
CA ALA A 125 7.50 4.67 -10.14
C ALA A 125 7.90 6.13 -10.41
N TYR A 126 8.77 6.30 -11.41
CA TYR A 126 9.17 7.58 -11.97
C TYR A 126 8.99 7.59 -13.48
N GLY A 127 8.60 8.72 -14.02
CA GLY A 127 8.50 8.91 -15.48
C GLY A 127 7.14 8.59 -16.06
N THR A 128 6.12 8.49 -15.20
CA THR A 128 4.73 8.38 -15.65
C THR A 128 4.19 9.77 -16.01
N SER A 129 3.05 9.80 -16.69
CA SER A 129 2.31 11.04 -16.95
C SER A 129 1.47 11.51 -15.77
N MET A 130 1.44 10.75 -14.68
CA MET A 130 0.65 11.04 -13.49
C MET A 130 1.54 11.62 -12.41
N ASP A 131 1.08 12.73 -11.81
CA ASP A 131 1.80 13.37 -10.72
C ASP A 131 1.88 12.47 -9.48
N PRO A 132 2.95 12.63 -8.70
CA PRO A 132 3.06 11.97 -7.40
C PRO A 132 1.91 12.30 -6.46
#